data_5a9ad3dbb32421bc9120cf99bc62ab23
#
_entry.id   5a9ad3dbb32421bc9120cf99bc62ab23
#
_cell.length_a   1.000
_cell.length_b   1.000
_cell.length_c   1.000
_cell.angle_alpha   90.00
_cell.angle_beta   90.00
_cell.angle_gamma   90.00
#
_symmetry.space_group_name_H-M   'P 1'
#
loop_
_entity.id
_entity.type
_entity.pdbx_description
1 polymer ?
#
loop_
_entity_poly.entity_id
_entity_poly.type
_entity_poly.pdbx_seq_one_letter_code
_entity_poly.pdbx_strand_id
1 'polypeptide(L)'
;MCIFDTIFLVIIMDKITIFLIRHSEQLKINTLLNNSENSQIANEKIILSVEGEKKAEALSKIKELSNLNSIWSSNYVRALATAKYIAERNNLSIQISTDLNERKIGNLDSLSKLRDKFTHTFTTEQLLDENLKNKDGENRFEVNRRMTSFINKLLAEYTGSKIAIVSHGASIKFLLMNWCSLNENFELFYKNKVLKIDSPSVIKLEFNKNSLLNLSQIY
;
A
#
# COMPACT_ATOMS: atom_id res chain seq x y z
N MET A 1 -10.21 -7.90 41.58
CA MET A 1 -9.74 -7.68 40.22
C MET A 1 -8.28 -7.31 40.31
N CYS A 2 -7.39 -8.14 39.81
CA CYS A 2 -5.96 -8.00 40.06
C CYS A 2 -5.38 -6.86 39.18
N ILE A 3 -4.40 -6.12 39.69
CA ILE A 3 -3.73 -5.02 38.94
C ILE A 3 -3.17 -5.52 37.58
N PHE A 4 -2.78 -6.79 37.51
CA PHE A 4 -2.34 -7.44 36.27
C PHE A 4 -3.42 -7.52 35.17
N ASP A 5 -4.68 -7.78 35.55
CA ASP A 5 -5.79 -7.87 34.59
C ASP A 5 -6.12 -6.49 34.01
N THR A 6 -6.01 -5.43 34.80
CA THR A 6 -6.25 -4.05 34.38
C THR A 6 -5.16 -3.56 33.41
N ILE A 7 -3.87 -3.87 33.71
CA ILE A 7 -2.73 -3.51 32.84
C ILE A 7 -2.82 -4.27 31.50
N PHE A 8 -3.16 -5.55 31.54
CA PHE A 8 -3.30 -6.36 30.33
C PHE A 8 -4.46 -5.87 29.46
N LEU A 9 -5.58 -5.48 30.05
CA LEU A 9 -6.75 -4.92 29.37
C LEU A 9 -6.42 -3.56 28.72
N VAL A 10 -5.69 -2.68 29.40
CA VAL A 10 -5.24 -1.38 28.86
C VAL A 10 -4.31 -1.56 27.66
N ILE A 11 -3.38 -2.52 27.73
CA ILE A 11 -2.47 -2.82 26.61
C ILE A 11 -3.23 -3.34 25.39
N ILE A 12 -4.30 -4.10 25.57
CA ILE A 12 -5.14 -4.60 24.48
C ILE A 12 -5.97 -3.47 23.86
N MET A 13 -6.46 -2.52 24.66
CA MET A 13 -7.29 -1.40 24.20
C MET A 13 -6.53 -0.38 23.35
N ASP A 14 -5.21 -0.28 23.49
CA ASP A 14 -4.38 0.67 22.75
C ASP A 14 -3.81 0.09 21.44
N LYS A 15 -4.03 -1.20 21.16
CA LYS A 15 -3.47 -1.88 20.00
C LYS A 15 -4.23 -1.51 18.73
N ILE A 16 -3.53 -0.94 17.77
CA ILE A 16 -4.06 -0.63 16.43
C ILE A 16 -3.57 -1.70 15.45
N THR A 17 -4.49 -2.20 14.62
CA THR A 17 -4.15 -3.12 13.54
C THR A 17 -4.43 -2.45 12.20
N ILE A 18 -3.40 -2.33 11.37
CA ILE A 18 -3.51 -1.79 10.01
C ILE A 18 -3.27 -2.92 9.01
N PHE A 19 -4.18 -3.08 8.07
CA PHE A 19 -4.04 -3.98 6.93
C PHE A 19 -3.65 -3.15 5.71
N LEU A 20 -2.38 -3.23 5.30
CA LEU A 20 -1.91 -2.64 4.05
C LEU A 20 -2.22 -3.60 2.91
N ILE A 21 -3.06 -3.17 1.99
CA ILE A 21 -3.58 -3.98 0.90
C ILE A 21 -3.08 -3.39 -0.41
N ARG A 22 -2.32 -4.15 -1.18
CA ARG A 22 -2.09 -3.79 -2.57
C ARG A 22 -3.36 -4.07 -3.37
N HIS A 23 -3.79 -3.11 -4.20
CA HIS A 23 -4.91 -3.29 -5.12
C HIS A 23 -4.81 -4.59 -5.90
N SER A 24 -5.94 -5.14 -6.31
CA SER A 24 -6.03 -6.37 -7.09
C SER A 24 -5.51 -6.19 -8.53
N GLU A 25 -5.50 -7.26 -9.29
CA GLU A 25 -4.92 -7.30 -10.63
C GLU A 25 -5.59 -6.28 -11.56
N GLN A 26 -4.78 -5.39 -12.11
CA GLN A 26 -5.25 -4.38 -13.05
C GLN A 26 -5.35 -4.93 -14.47
N LEU A 27 -6.23 -4.33 -15.26
CA LEU A 27 -6.31 -4.61 -16.69
C LEU A 27 -4.98 -4.22 -17.38
N LYS A 28 -4.41 -5.17 -18.11
CA LYS A 28 -3.23 -4.90 -18.94
C LYS A 28 -3.65 -4.11 -20.17
N ILE A 29 -3.34 -2.83 -20.18
CA ILE A 29 -3.59 -1.94 -21.32
C ILE A 29 -2.28 -1.78 -22.09
N ASN A 30 -2.32 -1.96 -23.40
CA ASN A 30 -1.18 -1.63 -24.24
C ASN A 30 -1.10 -0.10 -24.37
N THR A 31 -0.29 0.55 -23.54
CA THR A 31 -0.13 2.01 -23.48
C THR A 31 0.66 2.57 -24.67
N LEU A 32 1.10 1.73 -25.62
CA LEU A 32 1.83 2.16 -26.81
C LEU A 32 1.06 3.06 -27.75
N LEU A 33 -0.26 3.10 -27.63
CA LEU A 33 -1.12 3.77 -28.61
C LEU A 33 -1.37 5.25 -28.34
N ASN A 34 -0.97 5.80 -27.18
CA ASN A 34 -1.26 7.17 -26.79
C ASN A 34 0.00 7.94 -26.38
N ASN A 35 0.73 8.42 -27.37
CA ASN A 35 1.95 9.22 -27.19
C ASN A 35 1.72 10.66 -26.68
N SER A 36 0.50 11.09 -26.43
CA SER A 36 0.19 12.51 -26.20
C SER A 36 -0.51 12.81 -24.87
N GLU A 37 -1.05 11.83 -24.19
CA GLU A 37 -1.71 12.08 -22.91
C GLU A 37 -0.81 11.73 -21.74
N ASN A 38 -0.93 12.55 -20.73
CA ASN A 38 -0.25 12.45 -19.47
C ASN A 38 -0.33 11.01 -18.92
N SER A 39 0.77 10.26 -19.00
CA SER A 39 0.89 8.87 -18.55
C SER A 39 0.44 8.68 -17.09
N GLN A 40 0.51 9.75 -16.29
CA GLN A 40 0.03 9.77 -14.91
C GLN A 40 -1.50 9.63 -14.87
N ILE A 41 -2.23 10.40 -15.65
CA ILE A 41 -3.71 10.34 -15.71
C ILE A 41 -4.16 8.96 -16.22
N ALA A 42 -3.49 8.44 -17.25
CA ALA A 42 -3.77 7.11 -17.76
C ALA A 42 -3.58 6.04 -16.66
N ASN A 43 -2.49 6.12 -15.89
CA ASN A 43 -2.23 5.20 -14.78
C ASN A 43 -3.30 5.29 -13.68
N GLU A 44 -3.81 6.47 -13.38
CA GLU A 44 -4.85 6.67 -12.36
C GLU A 44 -6.17 6.01 -12.74
N LYS A 45 -6.51 6.02 -14.03
CA LYS A 45 -7.77 5.50 -14.58
C LYS A 45 -7.77 4.00 -14.88
N ILE A 46 -6.65 3.28 -14.75
CA ILE A 46 -6.59 1.83 -15.01
C ILE A 46 -7.54 1.10 -14.06
N ILE A 47 -8.46 0.33 -14.64
CA ILE A 47 -9.44 -0.51 -13.94
C ILE A 47 -8.85 -1.87 -13.54
N LEU A 48 -9.55 -2.64 -12.74
CA LEU A 48 -9.24 -4.04 -12.52
C LEU A 48 -9.53 -4.88 -13.78
N SER A 49 -8.79 -5.98 -13.97
CA SER A 49 -9.16 -7.02 -14.91
C SER A 49 -10.35 -7.82 -14.38
N VAL A 50 -11.02 -8.60 -15.23
CA VAL A 50 -12.10 -9.50 -14.79
C VAL A 50 -11.61 -10.45 -13.72
N GLU A 51 -10.39 -10.98 -13.85
CA GLU A 51 -9.77 -11.82 -12.84
C GLU A 51 -9.41 -11.01 -11.59
N GLY A 52 -9.01 -9.75 -11.76
CA GLY A 52 -8.76 -8.82 -10.65
C GLY A 52 -10.00 -8.56 -9.81
N GLU A 53 -11.17 -8.42 -10.41
CA GLU A 53 -12.45 -8.27 -9.70
C GLU A 53 -12.74 -9.51 -8.84
N LYS A 54 -12.60 -10.72 -9.40
CA LYS A 54 -12.78 -11.98 -8.65
C LYS A 54 -11.81 -12.10 -7.47
N LYS A 55 -10.54 -11.75 -7.70
CA LYS A 55 -9.51 -11.78 -6.63
C LYS A 55 -9.83 -10.76 -5.54
N ALA A 56 -10.31 -9.56 -5.89
CA ALA A 56 -10.71 -8.53 -4.92
C ALA A 56 -11.91 -8.99 -4.08
N GLU A 57 -12.90 -9.62 -4.71
CA GLU A 57 -14.02 -10.20 -4.00
C GLU A 57 -13.59 -11.34 -3.07
N ALA A 58 -12.74 -12.27 -3.55
CA ALA A 58 -12.18 -13.33 -2.73
C ALA A 58 -11.38 -12.79 -1.53
N LEU A 59 -10.54 -11.78 -1.76
CA LEU A 59 -9.79 -11.09 -0.73
C LEU A 59 -10.70 -10.55 0.38
N SER A 60 -11.83 -9.94 0.02
CA SER A 60 -12.78 -9.39 1.00
C SER A 60 -13.33 -10.42 1.98
N LYS A 61 -13.28 -11.72 1.63
CA LYS A 61 -13.80 -12.84 2.42
C LYS A 61 -12.82 -13.36 3.48
N ILE A 62 -11.61 -12.82 3.53
CA ILE A 62 -10.63 -13.20 4.55
C ILE A 62 -11.13 -12.78 5.92
N LYS A 63 -11.05 -13.70 6.90
CA LYS A 63 -11.56 -13.50 8.26
C LYS A 63 -10.93 -12.29 8.96
N GLU A 64 -9.65 -12.06 8.71
CA GLU A 64 -8.89 -10.94 9.30
C GLU A 64 -9.44 -9.58 8.87
N LEU A 65 -10.00 -9.48 7.65
CA LEU A 65 -10.62 -8.27 7.10
C LEU A 65 -12.09 -8.08 7.50
N SER A 66 -12.57 -8.82 8.51
CA SER A 66 -13.89 -8.61 9.10
C SER A 66 -13.82 -7.72 10.34
N ASN A 67 -14.94 -7.05 10.65
CA ASN A 67 -15.07 -6.15 11.80
C ASN A 67 -14.03 -5.02 11.75
N LEU A 68 -13.85 -4.43 10.58
CA LEU A 68 -13.03 -3.23 10.40
C LEU A 68 -13.76 -2.01 10.98
N ASN A 69 -13.00 -1.08 11.55
CA ASN A 69 -13.52 0.20 12.03
C ASN A 69 -13.50 1.27 10.94
N SER A 70 -12.56 1.18 10.00
CA SER A 70 -12.48 2.09 8.87
C SER A 70 -11.75 1.45 7.68
N ILE A 71 -12.01 1.99 6.49
CA ILE A 71 -11.31 1.63 5.27
C ILE A 71 -10.91 2.89 4.51
N TRP A 72 -9.64 2.95 4.12
CA TRP A 72 -9.02 4.02 3.35
C TRP A 72 -8.53 3.51 2.01
N SER A 73 -8.57 4.34 1.01
CA SER A 73 -8.06 3.99 -0.32
C SER A 73 -7.38 5.17 -0.98
N SER A 74 -6.42 4.88 -1.85
CA SER A 74 -6.00 5.84 -2.86
C SER A 74 -7.18 6.18 -3.79
N ASN A 75 -7.12 7.32 -4.47
CA ASN A 75 -8.14 7.72 -5.43
C ASN A 75 -8.03 7.03 -6.81
N TYR A 76 -7.05 6.13 -7.01
CA TYR A 76 -6.91 5.41 -8.27
C TYR A 76 -8.02 4.36 -8.42
N VAL A 77 -8.58 4.27 -9.63
CA VAL A 77 -9.75 3.44 -9.92
C VAL A 77 -9.59 1.99 -9.46
N ARG A 78 -8.44 1.36 -9.72
CA ARG A 78 -8.16 -0.03 -9.30
C ARG A 78 -8.10 -0.22 -7.78
N ALA A 79 -7.65 0.79 -7.05
CA ALA A 79 -7.60 0.72 -5.59
C ALA A 79 -9.01 0.88 -5.00
N LEU A 80 -9.80 1.83 -5.50
CA LEU A 80 -11.19 2.01 -5.12
C LEU A 80 -12.03 0.77 -5.42
N ALA A 81 -11.86 0.15 -6.60
CA ALA A 81 -12.55 -1.08 -6.99
C ALA A 81 -12.19 -2.25 -6.04
N THR A 82 -10.92 -2.37 -5.63
CA THR A 82 -10.51 -3.37 -4.64
C THR A 82 -11.11 -3.08 -3.26
N ALA A 83 -11.10 -1.82 -2.82
CA ALA A 83 -11.62 -1.39 -1.52
C ALA A 83 -13.14 -1.61 -1.41
N LYS A 84 -13.88 -1.47 -2.52
CA LYS A 84 -15.33 -1.62 -2.58
C LYS A 84 -15.82 -2.92 -1.96
N TYR A 85 -15.25 -4.06 -2.35
CA TYR A 85 -15.66 -5.37 -1.84
C TYR A 85 -15.44 -5.51 -0.33
N ILE A 86 -14.34 -4.94 0.19
CA ILE A 86 -14.02 -4.97 1.62
C ILE A 86 -14.98 -4.04 2.38
N ALA A 87 -15.24 -2.86 1.84
CA ALA A 87 -16.14 -1.87 2.43
C ALA A 87 -17.58 -2.40 2.53
N GLU A 88 -18.09 -3.00 1.45
CA GLU A 88 -19.43 -3.60 1.40
C GLU A 88 -19.62 -4.68 2.47
N ARG A 89 -18.62 -5.57 2.65
CA ARG A 89 -18.68 -6.63 3.67
C ARG A 89 -18.64 -6.13 5.10
N ASN A 90 -18.04 -4.97 5.33
CA ASN A 90 -17.95 -4.35 6.66
C ASN A 90 -18.98 -3.24 6.88
N ASN A 91 -19.85 -2.98 5.91
CA ASN A 91 -20.83 -1.88 5.94
C ASN A 91 -20.16 -0.51 6.23
N LEU A 92 -19.05 -0.24 5.54
CA LEU A 92 -18.26 0.95 5.69
C LEU A 92 -18.27 1.82 4.42
N SER A 93 -18.14 3.12 4.59
CA SER A 93 -17.83 4.05 3.50
C SER A 93 -16.32 4.14 3.30
N ILE A 94 -15.87 4.14 2.04
CA ILE A 94 -14.46 4.28 1.71
C ILE A 94 -14.02 5.74 1.92
N GLN A 95 -13.01 5.94 2.74
CA GLN A 95 -12.34 7.23 2.89
C GLN A 95 -11.18 7.31 1.89
N ILE A 96 -11.00 8.47 1.25
CA ILE A 96 -10.01 8.64 0.18
C ILE A 96 -8.89 9.55 0.66
N SER A 97 -7.64 9.15 0.38
CA SER A 97 -6.47 9.99 0.57
C SER A 97 -5.50 9.86 -0.60
N THR A 98 -5.05 10.99 -1.13
CA THR A 98 -4.00 11.05 -2.16
C THR A 98 -2.63 10.65 -1.62
N ASP A 99 -2.42 10.68 -0.30
CA ASP A 99 -1.20 10.16 0.34
C ASP A 99 -1.01 8.66 0.11
N LEU A 100 -2.06 7.95 -0.25
CA LEU A 100 -2.07 6.51 -0.54
C LEU A 100 -1.85 6.19 -2.03
N ASN A 101 -1.69 7.20 -2.88
CA ASN A 101 -1.52 7.01 -4.33
C ASN A 101 -0.22 6.27 -4.66
N GLU A 102 -0.19 5.67 -5.85
CA GLU A 102 1.06 5.10 -6.37
C GLU A 102 2.11 6.19 -6.58
N ARG A 103 3.37 5.80 -6.54
CA ARG A 103 4.48 6.69 -6.85
C ARG A 103 4.25 7.39 -8.19
N LYS A 104 4.38 8.69 -8.21
CA LYS A 104 4.42 9.45 -9.48
C LYS A 104 5.70 9.08 -10.22
N ILE A 105 5.55 8.56 -11.43
CA ILE A 105 6.68 8.13 -12.25
C ILE A 105 7.43 9.34 -12.79
N GLY A 106 6.71 10.42 -13.10
CA GLY A 106 7.27 11.61 -13.72
C GLY A 106 7.55 11.42 -15.22
N ASN A 107 8.33 12.33 -15.78
CA ASN A 107 8.68 12.31 -17.20
C ASN A 107 9.76 11.26 -17.48
N LEU A 108 9.42 10.21 -18.22
CA LEU A 108 10.34 9.15 -18.59
C LEU A 108 11.38 9.59 -19.63
N ASP A 109 11.12 10.66 -20.39
CA ASP A 109 12.02 11.13 -21.45
C ASP A 109 13.36 11.65 -20.89
N SER A 110 13.37 12.09 -19.63
CA SER A 110 14.58 12.55 -18.95
C SER A 110 15.63 11.46 -18.66
N LEU A 111 15.21 10.18 -18.69
CA LEU A 111 16.08 9.01 -18.48
C LEU A 111 16.12 8.07 -19.69
N SER A 112 15.49 8.44 -20.79
CA SER A 112 15.11 7.55 -21.90
C SER A 112 16.27 7.08 -22.80
N LYS A 113 17.49 7.53 -22.58
CA LYS A 113 18.62 7.02 -23.39
C LYS A 113 19.06 5.60 -23.01
N LEU A 114 18.56 5.05 -21.89
CA LEU A 114 19.05 3.79 -21.31
C LEU A 114 17.96 2.76 -20.95
N ARG A 115 16.67 2.97 -21.30
CA ARG A 115 15.60 2.12 -20.76
C ARG A 115 14.54 1.73 -21.75
N ASP A 116 14.16 0.48 -21.60
CA ASP A 116 12.89 -0.06 -22.10
C ASP A 116 11.75 0.89 -21.69
N LYS A 117 11.15 1.56 -22.67
CA LYS A 117 10.11 2.58 -22.50
C LYS A 117 8.85 2.09 -21.77
N PHE A 118 8.85 0.85 -21.32
CA PHE A 118 7.66 0.13 -20.83
C PHE A 118 7.73 -0.32 -19.37
N THR A 119 8.81 -0.11 -18.66
CA THR A 119 8.88 -0.51 -17.27
C THR A 119 8.50 0.65 -16.35
N HIS A 120 7.27 0.63 -15.83
CA HIS A 120 6.85 1.45 -14.71
C HIS A 120 7.53 1.05 -13.38
N THR A 121 8.59 0.26 -13.45
CA THR A 121 9.35 -0.22 -12.30
C THR A 121 10.49 0.72 -11.96
N PHE A 122 10.91 0.68 -10.69
CA PHE A 122 12.14 1.36 -10.29
C PHE A 122 13.31 0.74 -10.98
N THR A 123 14.31 1.56 -11.18
CA THR A 123 15.62 1.05 -11.47
C THR A 123 16.30 0.64 -10.17
N THR A 124 17.29 -0.22 -10.31
CA THR A 124 18.18 -0.56 -9.19
C THR A 124 18.75 0.69 -8.53
N GLU A 125 19.18 1.67 -9.33
CA GLU A 125 19.72 2.94 -8.81
C GLU A 125 18.67 3.72 -8.02
N GLN A 126 17.40 3.76 -8.46
CA GLN A 126 16.32 4.43 -7.71
C GLN A 126 15.94 3.69 -6.42
N LEU A 127 16.22 2.40 -6.33
CA LEU A 127 16.05 1.65 -5.08
C LEU A 127 17.20 1.89 -4.10
N LEU A 128 18.42 2.03 -4.60
CA LEU A 128 19.62 2.27 -3.80
C LEU A 128 19.74 3.74 -3.39
N ASP A 129 19.50 4.66 -4.31
CA ASP A 129 19.48 6.10 -4.02
C ASP A 129 18.05 6.57 -3.77
N GLU A 130 17.75 6.85 -2.50
CA GLU A 130 16.42 7.29 -2.08
C GLU A 130 16.00 8.66 -2.61
N ASN A 131 16.95 9.45 -3.12
CA ASN A 131 16.72 10.80 -3.65
C ASN A 131 16.58 10.82 -5.17
N LEU A 132 16.95 9.74 -5.86
CA LEU A 132 16.90 9.68 -7.31
C LEU A 132 15.47 9.59 -7.83
N LYS A 133 15.08 10.51 -8.72
CA LYS A 133 13.75 10.52 -9.35
C LYS A 133 13.79 11.02 -10.78
N ASN A 134 12.76 10.70 -11.54
CA ASN A 134 12.50 11.30 -12.82
C ASN A 134 12.02 12.75 -12.63
N LYS A 135 12.18 13.60 -13.64
CA LYS A 135 11.62 14.95 -13.62
C LYS A 135 10.11 14.88 -13.38
N ASP A 136 9.60 15.70 -12.48
CA ASP A 136 8.19 15.77 -12.08
C ASP A 136 7.64 14.49 -11.42
N GLY A 137 8.51 13.52 -11.12
CA GLY A 137 8.18 12.30 -10.39
C GLY A 137 8.46 12.38 -8.89
N GLU A 138 8.18 11.29 -8.20
CA GLU A 138 8.54 11.10 -6.80
C GLU A 138 9.74 10.16 -6.66
N ASN A 139 10.64 10.47 -5.74
CA ASN A 139 11.66 9.55 -5.29
C ASN A 139 11.13 8.66 -4.15
N ARG A 140 11.94 7.70 -3.72
CA ARG A 140 11.59 6.75 -2.65
C ARG A 140 11.34 7.45 -1.32
N PHE A 141 12.15 8.46 -0.99
CA PHE A 141 12.03 9.20 0.26
C PHE A 141 10.72 10.02 0.32
N GLU A 142 10.33 10.69 -0.77
CA GLU A 142 9.09 11.47 -0.83
C GLU A 142 7.85 10.59 -0.63
N VAL A 143 7.84 9.42 -1.28
CA VAL A 143 6.74 8.45 -1.12
C VAL A 143 6.70 7.88 0.30
N ASN A 144 7.86 7.47 0.84
CA ASN A 144 7.95 6.98 2.22
C ASN A 144 7.43 8.03 3.19
N ARG A 145 7.84 9.30 3.04
CA ARG A 145 7.46 10.40 3.93
C ARG A 145 5.95 10.62 3.95
N ARG A 146 5.27 10.71 2.78
CA ARG A 146 3.81 10.91 2.75
C ARG A 146 3.04 9.73 3.32
N MET A 147 3.45 8.50 2.99
CA MET A 147 2.83 7.28 3.52
C MET A 147 3.02 7.18 5.04
N THR A 148 4.21 7.46 5.55
CA THR A 148 4.51 7.45 6.99
C THR A 148 3.72 8.53 7.73
N SER A 149 3.63 9.74 7.17
CA SER A 149 2.82 10.82 7.73
C SER A 149 1.36 10.42 7.85
N PHE A 150 0.81 9.78 6.81
CA PHE A 150 -0.56 9.28 6.82
C PHE A 150 -0.77 8.19 7.89
N ILE A 151 0.13 7.21 8.00
CA ILE A 151 0.06 6.19 9.05
C ILE A 151 0.10 6.82 10.44
N ASN A 152 1.03 7.75 10.69
CA ASN A 152 1.15 8.42 11.99
C ASN A 152 -0.12 9.21 12.35
N LYS A 153 -0.78 9.83 11.37
CA LYS A 153 -2.08 10.48 11.58
C LYS A 153 -3.12 9.45 12.06
N LEU A 154 -3.23 8.30 11.40
CA LEU A 154 -4.17 7.26 11.82
C LEU A 154 -3.84 6.73 13.22
N LEU A 155 -2.57 6.52 13.53
CA LEU A 155 -2.15 6.06 14.86
C LEU A 155 -2.47 7.06 15.98
N ALA A 156 -2.52 8.36 15.67
CA ALA A 156 -2.91 9.41 16.61
C ALA A 156 -4.42 9.53 16.78
N GLU A 157 -5.19 9.30 15.71
CA GLU A 157 -6.66 9.50 15.70
C GLU A 157 -7.44 8.26 16.17
N TYR A 158 -6.87 7.06 15.99
CA TYR A 158 -7.56 5.79 16.25
C TYR A 158 -6.84 5.01 17.35
N THR A 159 -7.59 4.49 18.32
CA THR A 159 -7.11 3.55 19.34
C THR A 159 -7.95 2.29 19.29
N GLY A 160 -7.35 1.14 19.56
CA GLY A 160 -8.06 -0.14 19.63
C GLY A 160 -8.69 -0.60 18.31
N SER A 161 -8.31 -0.01 17.18
CA SER A 161 -9.02 -0.11 15.91
C SER A 161 -8.35 -1.06 14.92
N LYS A 162 -9.17 -1.62 14.03
CA LYS A 162 -8.77 -2.35 12.83
C LYS A 162 -9.03 -1.49 11.59
N ILE A 163 -8.01 -1.15 10.85
CA ILE A 163 -8.06 -0.22 9.71
C ILE A 163 -7.54 -0.93 8.46
N ALA A 164 -8.32 -0.92 7.38
CA ALA A 164 -7.84 -1.35 6.07
C ALA A 164 -7.38 -0.14 5.24
N ILE A 165 -6.27 -0.30 4.53
CA ILE A 165 -5.69 0.72 3.64
C ILE A 165 -5.39 0.06 2.31
N VAL A 166 -6.08 0.48 1.24
CA VAL A 166 -5.83 -0.01 -0.11
C VAL A 166 -4.96 0.98 -0.86
N SER A 167 -3.80 0.51 -1.28
CA SER A 167 -2.76 1.29 -1.93
C SER A 167 -2.08 0.47 -3.04
N HIS A 168 -0.82 0.78 -3.36
CA HIS A 168 -0.10 0.31 -4.54
C HIS A 168 1.24 -0.31 -4.19
N GLY A 169 1.81 -1.03 -5.16
CA GLY A 169 3.01 -1.83 -4.96
C GLY A 169 4.21 -1.02 -4.48
N ALA A 170 4.55 0.07 -5.18
CA ALA A 170 5.71 0.88 -4.82
C ALA A 170 5.50 1.65 -3.52
N SER A 171 4.32 2.23 -3.32
CA SER A 171 3.99 3.00 -2.12
C SER A 171 4.03 2.14 -0.86
N ILE A 172 3.45 0.93 -0.92
CA ILE A 172 3.52 -0.04 0.18
C ILE A 172 4.97 -0.48 0.42
N LYS A 173 5.71 -0.83 -0.64
CA LYS A 173 7.11 -1.26 -0.54
C LYS A 173 7.96 -0.20 0.18
N PHE A 174 7.82 1.05 -0.20
CA PHE A 174 8.60 2.13 0.39
C PHE A 174 8.21 2.44 1.84
N LEU A 175 6.92 2.39 2.17
CA LEU A 175 6.50 2.50 3.56
C LEU A 175 7.10 1.39 4.42
N LEU A 176 7.06 0.14 3.93
CA LEU A 176 7.56 -1.02 4.68
C LEU A 176 9.07 -0.99 4.91
N MET A 177 9.84 -0.23 4.11
CA MET A 177 11.27 -0.03 4.33
C MET A 177 11.60 0.69 5.65
N ASN A 178 10.61 1.25 6.36
CA ASN A 178 10.82 1.74 7.73
C ASN A 178 11.11 0.61 8.72
N TRP A 179 10.72 -0.63 8.41
CA TRP A 179 10.83 -1.79 9.30
C TRP A 179 11.45 -3.03 8.64
N CYS A 180 11.60 -2.99 7.33
CA CYS A 180 12.09 -4.09 6.51
C CYS A 180 13.38 -3.70 5.82
N SER A 181 14.28 -4.65 5.65
CA SER A 181 15.46 -4.53 4.81
C SER A 181 15.19 -5.06 3.40
N LEU A 182 16.02 -4.63 2.44
CA LEU A 182 16.11 -5.26 1.13
C LEU A 182 17.23 -6.28 1.16
N ASN A 183 16.99 -7.46 0.57
CA ASN A 183 18.07 -8.43 0.31
C ASN A 183 18.78 -8.11 -1.03
N GLU A 184 19.72 -8.96 -1.42
CA GLU A 184 20.50 -8.85 -2.66
C GLU A 184 19.62 -8.87 -3.93
N ASN A 185 18.43 -9.48 -3.84
CA ASN A 185 17.45 -9.56 -4.93
C ASN A 185 16.41 -8.42 -4.89
N PHE A 186 16.61 -7.40 -4.05
CA PHE A 186 15.67 -6.30 -3.83
C PHE A 186 14.28 -6.73 -3.33
N GLU A 187 14.21 -7.87 -2.66
CA GLU A 187 13.01 -8.32 -1.97
C GLU A 187 12.96 -7.73 -0.56
N LEU A 188 11.75 -7.39 -0.11
CA LEU A 188 11.53 -6.94 1.27
C LEU A 188 11.68 -8.10 2.24
N PHE A 189 12.44 -7.86 3.30
CA PHE A 189 12.77 -8.87 4.29
C PHE A 189 12.45 -8.36 5.70
N TYR A 190 11.54 -9.03 6.39
CA TYR A 190 11.20 -8.74 7.78
C TYR A 190 11.51 -9.93 8.67
N LYS A 191 12.40 -9.73 9.66
CA LYS A 191 12.94 -10.82 10.47
C LYS A 191 13.52 -11.89 9.52
N ASN A 192 13.06 -13.11 9.55
CA ASN A 192 13.58 -14.19 8.70
C ASN A 192 12.61 -14.58 7.56
N LYS A 193 11.79 -13.63 7.07
CA LYS A 193 10.76 -13.90 6.05
C LYS A 193 10.78 -12.85 4.95
N VAL A 194 10.73 -13.31 3.71
CA VAL A 194 10.48 -12.47 2.54
C VAL A 194 9.01 -12.08 2.51
N LEU A 195 8.74 -10.80 2.25
CA LEU A 195 7.40 -10.27 2.03
C LEU A 195 7.18 -10.06 0.53
N LYS A 196 6.12 -10.65 0.01
CA LYS A 196 5.72 -10.49 -1.39
C LYS A 196 4.60 -9.47 -1.50
N ILE A 197 4.85 -8.41 -2.26
CA ILE A 197 3.83 -7.39 -2.53
C ILE A 197 3.15 -7.73 -3.86
N ASP A 198 2.47 -8.88 -3.91
CA ASP A 198 1.71 -9.34 -5.08
C ASP A 198 0.38 -8.58 -5.24
N SER A 199 -0.30 -8.76 -6.36
CA SER A 199 -1.56 -8.07 -6.67
C SER A 199 -2.71 -9.06 -6.80
N PRO A 200 -3.60 -9.16 -5.76
CA PRO A 200 -3.55 -8.46 -4.47
C PRO A 200 -2.61 -9.11 -3.44
N SER A 201 -2.29 -8.38 -2.38
CA SER A 201 -1.63 -8.90 -1.17
C SER A 201 -2.05 -8.10 0.07
N VAL A 202 -1.91 -8.69 1.24
CA VAL A 202 -2.24 -8.06 2.52
C VAL A 202 -1.09 -8.21 3.50
N ILE A 203 -0.56 -7.09 3.95
CA ILE A 203 0.41 -7.01 5.04
C ILE A 203 -0.31 -6.46 6.27
N LYS A 204 -0.28 -7.22 7.36
CA LYS A 204 -0.82 -6.84 8.66
C LYS A 204 0.26 -6.18 9.49
N LEU A 205 -0.01 -4.96 9.95
CA LEU A 205 0.82 -4.20 10.89
C LEU A 205 0.08 -4.08 12.22
N GLU A 206 0.74 -4.37 13.32
CA GLU A 206 0.18 -4.25 14.67
C GLU A 206 1.01 -3.25 15.45
N PHE A 207 0.36 -2.19 15.94
CA PHE A 207 1.01 -1.11 16.68
C PHE A 207 0.52 -1.03 18.12
N ASN A 208 1.40 -0.59 19.01
CA ASN A 208 1.04 -0.02 20.30
C ASN A 208 1.50 1.45 20.28
N LYS A 209 0.55 2.37 20.29
CA LYS A 209 0.82 3.78 19.99
C LYS A 209 1.58 3.87 18.65
N ASN A 210 2.73 4.49 18.62
CA ASN A 210 3.56 4.65 17.42
C ASN A 210 4.61 3.55 17.22
N SER A 211 4.65 2.53 18.10
CA SER A 211 5.64 1.46 18.03
C SER A 211 5.08 0.23 17.32
N LEU A 212 5.74 -0.20 16.23
CA LEU A 212 5.38 -1.44 15.55
C LEU A 212 5.72 -2.64 16.45
N LEU A 213 4.70 -3.42 16.81
CA LEU A 213 4.84 -4.66 17.57
C LEU A 213 5.11 -5.86 16.67
N ASN A 214 4.38 -5.93 15.55
CA ASN A 214 4.45 -7.05 14.65
C ASN A 214 4.09 -6.65 13.22
N LEU A 215 4.68 -7.35 12.27
CA LEU A 215 4.40 -7.26 10.85
C LEU A 215 4.34 -8.67 10.28
N SER A 216 3.30 -8.98 9.52
CA SER A 216 3.13 -10.29 8.89
C SER A 216 2.34 -10.18 7.59
N GLN A 217 2.70 -11.00 6.61
CA GLN A 217 1.90 -11.19 5.42
C GLN A 217 0.81 -12.23 5.70
N ILE A 218 -0.43 -11.91 5.38
CA ILE A 218 -1.59 -12.78 5.61
C ILE A 218 -2.30 -13.20 4.32
N TYR A 219 -1.93 -12.57 3.18
CA TYR A 219 -2.41 -12.94 1.86
C TYR A 219 -1.40 -12.58 0.79
#